data_a9f9a52241fa87cb25bc1587dfef2d39
#
_entry.id   a9f9a52241fa87cb25bc1587dfef2d39
#
_cell.length_a   1.000
_cell.length_b   1.000
_cell.length_c   1.000
_cell.angle_alpha   90.00
_cell.angle_beta   90.00
_cell.angle_gamma   90.00
#
_symmetry.space_group_name_H-M   'P 1'
#
loop_
_entity.id
_entity.type
_entity.pdbx_description
1 polymer ?
#
loop_
_entity_poly.entity_id
_entity_poly.type
_entity_poly.pdbx_seq_one_letter_code
_entity_poly.pdbx_strand_id
1 'polypeptide(L)'
;VTTANPKDIALEPAAQAFVEATANPPFLYQLSPEDGRAAVDGVQDSEIWKPEVDEEWVTVEGGPTGTVRARIVKPKGATGVLPVVLYTHGAGWVFGDAHTHDRLVRDLAVGTGAAVVFPEYDRAPEHRYPVQNEQSYAVAQWVVQHGAEHDLDGSTMAIAGDSVGGNMAIALNLMGAERGDVSFRGAVLFYPVTDAAFDTPSYEEFAEGYFLARDGMRWFWDQYTTSEEDRAQITASPLRATEEQLASFPPTLVVTGEADVLRDEGEAFAAKLRRAGVEVTAVRYGGIIHDFVMVNSMHDTPQAKAAVAQAVAHLSAALQR
;
A
#
# COMPACT_ATOMS: atom_id res chain seq x y z
N VAL A 1 -8.83 8.61 -27.64
CA VAL A 1 -7.67 9.22 -26.95
C VAL A 1 -8.19 9.89 -25.69
N THR A 2 -7.73 9.46 -24.53
CA THR A 2 -8.08 10.07 -23.27
C THR A 2 -7.39 11.43 -23.14
N THR A 3 -8.15 12.45 -22.74
CA THR A 3 -7.58 13.78 -22.52
C THR A 3 -6.92 13.80 -21.14
N ALA A 4 -5.64 14.20 -21.10
CA ALA A 4 -4.95 14.41 -19.84
C ALA A 4 -5.61 15.54 -19.05
N ASN A 5 -5.80 15.33 -17.75
CA ASN A 5 -6.41 16.31 -16.82
C ASN A 5 -7.75 16.92 -17.35
N PRO A 6 -8.76 16.10 -17.65
CA PRO A 6 -9.97 16.56 -18.33
C PRO A 6 -10.83 17.55 -17.52
N LYS A 7 -10.62 17.65 -16.22
CA LYS A 7 -11.32 18.59 -15.32
C LYS A 7 -10.54 19.88 -15.07
N ASP A 8 -9.38 20.03 -15.69
CA ASP A 8 -8.50 21.19 -15.52
C ASP A 8 -8.19 21.51 -14.05
N ILE A 9 -7.92 20.47 -13.27
CA ILE A 9 -7.49 20.61 -11.87
C ILE A 9 -6.06 21.17 -11.85
N ALA A 10 -5.80 22.09 -10.93
CA ALA A 10 -4.46 22.62 -10.74
C ALA A 10 -3.55 21.54 -10.09
N LEU A 11 -2.96 20.71 -10.93
CA LEU A 11 -2.02 19.67 -10.49
C LEU A 11 -0.61 20.25 -10.27
N GLU A 12 0.14 19.63 -9.36
CA GLU A 12 1.58 19.83 -9.27
C GLU A 12 2.24 19.53 -10.62
N PRO A 13 3.29 20.27 -11.03
CA PRO A 13 3.91 20.09 -12.34
C PRO A 13 4.36 18.65 -12.62
N ALA A 14 4.92 17.96 -11.64
CA ALA A 14 5.34 16.56 -11.79
C ALA A 14 4.15 15.62 -11.97
N ALA A 15 3.02 15.86 -11.29
CA ALA A 15 1.80 15.09 -11.47
C ALA A 15 1.15 15.37 -12.84
N GLN A 16 1.12 16.62 -13.28
CA GLN A 16 0.66 17.00 -14.62
C GLN A 16 1.48 16.31 -15.70
N ALA A 17 2.81 16.35 -15.60
CA ALA A 17 3.70 15.67 -16.54
C ALA A 17 3.46 14.14 -16.57
N PHE A 18 3.22 13.53 -15.41
CA PHE A 18 2.93 12.10 -15.33
C PHE A 18 1.58 11.74 -15.95
N VAL A 19 0.56 12.54 -15.71
CA VAL A 19 -0.77 12.39 -16.34
C VAL A 19 -0.66 12.51 -17.87
N GLU A 20 0.09 13.47 -18.38
CA GLU A 20 0.33 13.65 -19.83
C GLU A 20 1.09 12.44 -20.42
N ALA A 21 2.12 11.96 -19.75
CA ALA A 21 2.91 10.82 -20.20
C ALA A 21 2.12 9.51 -20.25
N THR A 22 1.07 9.39 -19.43
CA THR A 22 0.23 8.19 -19.32
C THR A 22 -1.15 8.34 -19.95
N ALA A 23 -1.40 9.45 -20.69
CA ALA A 23 -2.73 9.78 -21.23
C ALA A 23 -3.13 8.93 -22.44
N ASN A 24 -2.19 8.27 -23.11
CA ASN A 24 -2.45 7.56 -24.36
C ASN A 24 -2.30 6.04 -24.20
N PRO A 25 -3.15 5.27 -24.93
CA PRO A 25 -3.01 3.82 -24.94
C PRO A 25 -1.68 3.37 -25.61
N PRO A 26 -1.17 2.15 -25.28
CA PRO A 26 -1.84 1.19 -24.41
C PRO A 26 -1.73 1.58 -22.92
N PHE A 27 -2.87 1.50 -22.22
CA PHE A 27 -2.89 1.66 -20.77
C PHE A 27 -2.43 0.37 -20.09
N LEU A 28 -2.01 0.43 -18.81
CA LEU A 28 -1.51 -0.73 -18.08
C LEU A 28 -2.47 -1.93 -18.11
N TYR A 29 -3.76 -1.67 -17.98
CA TYR A 29 -4.81 -2.72 -18.02
C TYR A 29 -5.10 -3.27 -19.43
N GLN A 30 -4.46 -2.77 -20.46
CA GLN A 30 -4.49 -3.26 -21.84
C GLN A 30 -3.27 -4.10 -22.20
N LEU A 31 -2.27 -4.15 -21.32
CA LEU A 31 -1.05 -4.93 -21.47
C LEU A 31 -1.23 -6.34 -20.89
N SER A 32 -0.36 -7.25 -21.32
CA SER A 32 -0.18 -8.50 -20.59
C SER A 32 0.37 -8.21 -19.18
N PRO A 33 0.14 -9.08 -18.20
CA PRO A 33 0.76 -8.91 -16.87
C PRO A 33 2.28 -8.74 -16.93
N GLU A 34 2.97 -9.47 -17.80
CA GLU A 34 4.42 -9.38 -17.99
C GLU A 34 4.85 -8.01 -18.53
N ASP A 35 4.20 -7.53 -19.60
CA ASP A 35 4.51 -6.23 -20.18
C ASP A 35 4.15 -5.08 -19.22
N GLY A 36 3.07 -5.20 -18.49
CA GLY A 36 2.66 -4.24 -17.47
C GLY A 36 3.66 -4.16 -16.31
N ARG A 37 4.20 -5.31 -15.87
CA ARG A 37 5.28 -5.35 -14.86
C ARG A 37 6.52 -4.62 -15.35
N ALA A 38 6.94 -4.93 -16.58
CA ALA A 38 8.09 -4.24 -17.19
C ALA A 38 7.86 -2.72 -17.34
N ALA A 39 6.63 -2.30 -17.68
CA ALA A 39 6.29 -0.88 -17.78
C ALA A 39 6.36 -0.17 -16.43
N VAL A 40 5.85 -0.77 -15.36
CA VAL A 40 5.91 -0.21 -14.00
C VAL A 40 7.34 -0.18 -13.47
N ASP A 41 8.12 -1.23 -13.71
CA ASP A 41 9.55 -1.25 -13.39
C ASP A 41 10.28 -0.09 -14.09
N GLY A 42 10.01 0.10 -15.38
CA GLY A 42 10.62 1.17 -16.19
C GLY A 42 10.27 2.58 -15.69
N VAL A 43 9.08 2.80 -15.15
CA VAL A 43 8.69 4.07 -14.52
C VAL A 43 9.60 4.39 -13.31
N GLN A 44 10.04 3.36 -12.61
CA GLN A 44 10.87 3.47 -11.40
C GLN A 44 12.38 3.36 -11.65
N ASP A 45 12.82 3.15 -12.89
CA ASP A 45 14.24 3.00 -13.25
C ASP A 45 15.01 4.33 -13.33
N SER A 46 14.37 5.48 -13.09
CA SER A 46 15.06 6.77 -13.10
C SER A 46 16.13 6.84 -12.00
N GLU A 47 17.27 7.48 -12.32
CA GLU A 47 18.27 7.81 -11.30
C GLU A 47 17.64 8.75 -10.27
N ILE A 48 17.58 8.28 -9.02
CA ILE A 48 17.07 9.04 -7.89
C ILE A 48 17.93 8.75 -6.67
N TRP A 49 18.15 9.78 -5.86
CA TRP A 49 18.82 9.57 -4.59
C TRP A 49 17.94 8.72 -3.65
N LYS A 50 18.56 7.73 -3.05
CA LYS A 50 17.93 6.86 -2.05
C LYS A 50 18.78 6.82 -0.80
N PRO A 51 18.17 6.80 0.40
CA PRO A 51 18.92 6.60 1.64
C PRO A 51 19.71 5.29 1.60
N GLU A 52 20.91 5.30 2.19
CA GLU A 52 21.67 4.06 2.38
C GLU A 52 21.02 3.19 3.45
N VAL A 53 20.95 1.89 3.18
CA VAL A 53 20.35 0.89 4.07
C VAL A 53 21.20 -0.37 4.10
N ASP A 54 21.00 -1.19 5.11
CA ASP A 54 21.40 -2.58 5.12
C ASP A 54 20.18 -3.44 4.78
N GLU A 55 20.37 -4.45 3.93
CA GLU A 55 19.28 -5.32 3.52
C GLU A 55 19.62 -6.80 3.68
N GLU A 56 18.59 -7.58 3.95
CA GLU A 56 18.64 -9.02 4.04
C GLU A 56 17.39 -9.61 3.40
N TRP A 57 17.53 -10.74 2.72
CA TRP A 57 16.42 -11.53 2.22
C TRP A 57 16.28 -12.82 3.01
N VAL A 58 15.07 -13.14 3.41
CA VAL A 58 14.73 -14.38 4.11
C VAL A 58 13.66 -15.15 3.35
N THR A 59 13.66 -16.47 3.51
CA THR A 59 12.57 -17.33 3.06
C THR A 59 11.77 -17.76 4.28
N VAL A 60 10.51 -17.39 4.30
CA VAL A 60 9.56 -17.68 5.39
C VAL A 60 8.79 -18.94 5.02
N GLU A 61 8.81 -19.94 5.88
CA GLU A 61 7.95 -21.12 5.78
C GLU A 61 6.52 -20.74 6.17
N GLY A 62 5.56 -21.06 5.32
CA GLY A 62 4.14 -20.79 5.57
C GLY A 62 3.41 -20.22 4.35
N GLY A 63 2.15 -19.85 4.58
CA GLY A 63 1.26 -19.40 3.52
C GLY A 63 0.78 -20.52 2.59
N PRO A 64 -0.13 -20.20 1.65
CA PRO A 64 -0.78 -21.21 0.80
C PRO A 64 0.16 -21.92 -0.19
N THR A 65 1.29 -21.29 -0.51
CA THR A 65 2.28 -21.81 -1.47
C THR A 65 3.47 -22.50 -0.80
N GLY A 66 3.44 -22.62 0.52
CA GLY A 66 4.48 -23.29 1.33
C GLY A 66 5.58 -22.36 1.82
N THR A 67 6.03 -21.42 0.99
CA THR A 67 7.06 -20.44 1.34
C THR A 67 6.73 -19.08 0.75
N VAL A 68 7.26 -18.02 1.39
CA VAL A 68 7.25 -16.67 0.85
C VAL A 68 8.55 -15.97 1.18
N ARG A 69 9.11 -15.23 0.23
CA ARG A 69 10.29 -14.41 0.48
C ARG A 69 9.90 -13.10 1.14
N ALA A 70 10.77 -12.60 1.99
CA ALA A 70 10.62 -11.27 2.57
C ALA A 70 11.96 -10.53 2.56
N ARG A 71 11.91 -9.23 2.27
CA ARG A 71 13.04 -8.32 2.34
C ARG A 71 13.02 -7.60 3.68
N ILE A 72 14.13 -7.61 4.39
CA ILE A 72 14.34 -6.84 5.61
C ILE A 72 15.24 -5.66 5.27
N VAL A 73 14.79 -4.45 5.51
CA VAL A 73 15.53 -3.21 5.25
C VAL A 73 15.72 -2.45 6.56
N LYS A 74 16.97 -2.20 6.92
CA LYS A 74 17.35 -1.47 8.14
C LYS A 74 18.10 -0.19 7.78
N PRO A 75 18.01 0.86 8.59
CA PRO A 75 18.90 2.01 8.43
C PRO A 75 20.36 1.55 8.42
N LYS A 76 21.19 2.17 7.57
CA LYS A 76 22.60 1.81 7.42
C LYS A 76 23.34 1.83 8.74
N GLY A 77 23.99 0.71 9.07
CA GLY A 77 24.79 0.58 10.31
C GLY A 77 23.95 0.51 11.60
N ALA A 78 22.64 0.31 11.49
CA ALA A 78 21.80 0.15 12.68
C ALA A 78 22.23 -1.07 13.50
N THR A 79 22.27 -0.92 14.81
CA THR A 79 22.65 -1.96 15.76
C THR A 79 21.55 -2.19 16.79
N GLY A 80 21.53 -3.39 17.37
CA GLY A 80 20.52 -3.78 18.36
C GLY A 80 19.19 -4.19 17.73
N VAL A 81 18.24 -4.51 18.58
CA VAL A 81 16.90 -4.96 18.17
C VAL A 81 16.06 -3.76 17.75
N LEU A 82 15.49 -3.81 16.56
CA LEU A 82 14.69 -2.74 15.98
C LEU A 82 13.19 -3.09 16.00
N PRO A 83 12.31 -2.10 16.24
CA PRO A 83 10.89 -2.26 15.96
C PRO A 83 10.67 -2.45 14.45
N VAL A 84 9.50 -2.96 14.08
CA VAL A 84 9.23 -3.37 12.71
C VAL A 84 8.07 -2.59 12.12
N VAL A 85 8.24 -2.15 10.87
CA VAL A 85 7.14 -1.75 9.98
C VAL A 85 6.98 -2.86 8.94
N LEU A 86 5.86 -3.59 8.99
CA LEU A 86 5.48 -4.50 7.92
C LEU A 86 4.92 -3.65 6.77
N TYR A 87 5.47 -3.80 5.58
CA TYR A 87 5.03 -3.02 4.42
C TYR A 87 4.49 -3.92 3.33
N THR A 88 3.22 -3.75 2.98
CA THR A 88 2.55 -4.41 1.86
C THR A 88 2.49 -3.48 0.66
N HIS A 89 3.05 -3.89 -0.47
CA HIS A 89 3.17 -3.03 -1.65
C HIS A 89 1.92 -2.98 -2.51
N GLY A 90 1.72 -1.84 -3.19
CA GLY A 90 0.66 -1.61 -4.15
C GLY A 90 0.97 -2.11 -5.56
N ALA A 91 0.41 -1.44 -6.55
CA ALA A 91 0.44 -1.74 -7.98
C ALA A 91 -0.53 -2.87 -8.40
N GLY A 92 -1.77 -2.79 -7.89
CA GLY A 92 -2.92 -3.56 -8.39
C GLY A 92 -2.87 -5.06 -8.17
N TRP A 93 -2.10 -5.56 -7.22
CA TRP A 93 -1.81 -6.99 -6.96
C TRP A 93 -1.09 -7.70 -8.12
N VAL A 94 -1.01 -7.09 -9.29
CA VAL A 94 -0.48 -7.66 -10.54
C VAL A 94 0.95 -7.19 -10.81
N PHE A 95 1.24 -5.96 -10.49
CA PHE A 95 2.52 -5.28 -10.73
C PHE A 95 3.23 -4.99 -9.41
N GLY A 96 4.40 -4.37 -9.51
CA GLY A 96 5.17 -3.96 -8.34
C GLY A 96 5.98 -5.09 -7.71
N ASP A 97 7.04 -4.69 -7.03
CA ASP A 97 7.99 -5.55 -6.35
C ASP A 97 8.91 -4.72 -5.43
N ALA A 98 9.96 -5.35 -4.89
CA ALA A 98 10.95 -4.67 -4.07
C ALA A 98 11.71 -3.55 -4.80
N HIS A 99 11.85 -3.65 -6.13
CA HIS A 99 12.49 -2.60 -6.94
C HIS A 99 11.59 -1.37 -7.07
N THR A 100 10.33 -1.55 -7.42
CA THR A 100 9.40 -0.43 -7.63
C THR A 100 9.15 0.38 -6.36
N HIS A 101 9.19 -0.26 -5.21
CA HIS A 101 8.94 0.37 -3.90
C HIS A 101 10.22 0.64 -3.10
N ASP A 102 11.41 0.44 -3.69
CA ASP A 102 12.68 0.52 -2.98
C ASP A 102 12.92 1.87 -2.30
N ARG A 103 12.70 2.99 -3.00
CA ARG A 103 12.91 4.33 -2.42
C ARG A 103 11.98 4.57 -1.24
N LEU A 104 10.69 4.31 -1.39
CA LEU A 104 9.70 4.53 -0.32
C LEU A 104 9.99 3.67 0.92
N VAL A 105 10.33 2.41 0.72
CA VAL A 105 10.72 1.50 1.81
C VAL A 105 11.94 2.01 2.55
N ARG A 106 12.96 2.48 1.83
CA ARG A 106 14.16 3.10 2.45
C ARG A 106 13.83 4.38 3.20
N ASP A 107 12.99 5.25 2.63
CA ASP A 107 12.54 6.48 3.27
C ASP A 107 11.85 6.18 4.60
N LEU A 108 10.99 5.17 4.63
CA LEU A 108 10.29 4.76 5.85
C LEU A 108 11.25 4.14 6.88
N ALA A 109 12.16 3.27 6.46
CA ALA A 109 13.14 2.65 7.36
C ALA A 109 14.04 3.70 8.03
N VAL A 110 14.63 4.56 7.23
CA VAL A 110 15.54 5.60 7.73
C VAL A 110 14.79 6.66 8.55
N GLY A 111 13.61 7.09 8.08
CA GLY A 111 12.80 8.10 8.77
C GLY A 111 12.30 7.64 10.14
N THR A 112 11.90 6.38 10.27
CA THR A 112 11.38 5.82 11.54
C THR A 112 12.47 5.25 12.44
N GLY A 113 13.64 4.92 11.90
CA GLY A 113 14.66 4.15 12.60
C GLY A 113 14.28 2.68 12.83
N ALA A 114 13.19 2.21 12.24
CA ALA A 114 12.69 0.84 12.33
C ALA A 114 13.24 -0.03 11.19
N ALA A 115 13.16 -1.33 11.34
CA ALA A 115 13.29 -2.25 10.22
C ALA A 115 11.99 -2.30 9.43
N VAL A 116 12.06 -2.20 8.11
CA VAL A 116 10.92 -2.47 7.23
C VAL A 116 11.01 -3.91 6.74
N VAL A 117 9.98 -4.69 6.99
CA VAL A 117 9.84 -6.05 6.49
C VAL A 117 8.81 -6.04 5.36
N PHE A 118 9.28 -6.44 4.19
CA PHE A 118 8.55 -6.34 2.93
C PHE A 118 8.27 -7.74 2.39
N PRO A 119 7.04 -8.28 2.51
CA PRO A 119 6.66 -9.53 1.89
C PRO A 119 6.71 -9.43 0.37
N GLU A 120 7.40 -10.35 -0.29
CA GLU A 120 7.37 -10.51 -1.74
C GLU A 120 6.24 -11.49 -2.09
N TYR A 121 5.00 -11.00 -1.98
CA TYR A 121 3.85 -11.85 -2.24
C TYR A 121 3.73 -12.25 -3.72
N ASP A 122 3.19 -13.43 -3.97
CA ASP A 122 2.92 -13.91 -5.33
C ASP A 122 1.80 -13.08 -5.95
N ARG A 123 2.04 -12.57 -7.16
CA ARG A 123 1.17 -11.61 -7.84
C ARG A 123 0.04 -12.29 -8.61
N ALA A 124 -1.05 -11.55 -8.79
CA ALA A 124 -2.13 -11.91 -9.68
C ALA A 124 -1.72 -11.70 -11.17
N PRO A 125 -2.30 -12.41 -12.12
CA PRO A 125 -3.36 -13.42 -11.99
C PRO A 125 -2.86 -14.84 -11.69
N GLU A 126 -1.54 -15.08 -11.64
CA GLU A 126 -0.95 -16.39 -11.40
C GLU A 126 -1.37 -16.94 -10.03
N HIS A 127 -1.46 -16.05 -9.05
CA HIS A 127 -2.03 -16.31 -7.73
C HIS A 127 -3.13 -15.29 -7.46
N ARG A 128 -4.22 -15.73 -6.87
CA ARG A 128 -5.40 -14.90 -6.64
C ARG A 128 -5.78 -14.85 -5.17
N TYR A 129 -6.70 -13.93 -4.84
CA TYR A 129 -7.25 -13.84 -3.50
C TYR A 129 -7.61 -15.22 -2.93
N PRO A 130 -7.26 -15.58 -1.68
CA PRO A 130 -6.61 -14.73 -0.68
C PRO A 130 -5.08 -14.94 -0.53
N VAL A 131 -4.39 -15.47 -1.55
CA VAL A 131 -2.97 -15.87 -1.46
C VAL A 131 -2.09 -14.73 -0.97
N GLN A 132 -2.25 -13.53 -1.50
CA GLN A 132 -1.45 -12.37 -1.17
C GLN A 132 -1.56 -11.99 0.32
N ASN A 133 -2.78 -12.00 0.85
CA ASN A 133 -3.04 -11.74 2.26
C ASN A 133 -2.45 -12.83 3.16
N GLU A 134 -2.64 -14.09 2.82
CA GLU A 134 -2.15 -15.22 3.61
C GLU A 134 -0.61 -15.30 3.60
N GLN A 135 0.03 -15.01 2.50
CA GLN A 135 1.51 -14.95 2.44
C GLN A 135 2.04 -13.80 3.27
N SER A 136 1.45 -12.61 3.16
CA SER A 136 1.86 -11.45 3.94
C SER A 136 1.61 -11.66 5.43
N TYR A 137 0.52 -12.34 5.78
CA TYR A 137 0.23 -12.72 7.15
C TYR A 137 1.25 -13.73 7.71
N ALA A 138 1.65 -14.72 6.90
CA ALA A 138 2.70 -15.66 7.27
C ALA A 138 4.04 -14.95 7.57
N VAL A 139 4.37 -13.89 6.83
CA VAL A 139 5.54 -13.05 7.13
C VAL A 139 5.37 -12.30 8.46
N ALA A 140 4.18 -11.77 8.75
CA ALA A 140 3.90 -11.14 10.03
C ALA A 140 4.04 -12.12 11.21
N GLN A 141 3.52 -13.35 11.07
CA GLN A 141 3.69 -14.41 12.06
C GLN A 141 5.17 -14.77 12.26
N TRP A 142 5.92 -14.86 11.16
CA TRP A 142 7.36 -15.12 11.20
C TRP A 142 8.12 -14.03 11.96
N VAL A 143 7.78 -12.77 11.78
CA VAL A 143 8.39 -11.67 12.54
C VAL A 143 8.13 -11.84 14.04
N VAL A 144 6.92 -12.20 14.43
CA VAL A 144 6.58 -12.45 15.85
C VAL A 144 7.36 -13.64 16.42
N GLN A 145 7.50 -14.72 15.67
CA GLN A 145 8.06 -15.99 16.14
C GLN A 145 9.60 -16.06 16.02
N HIS A 146 10.15 -15.49 14.96
CA HIS A 146 11.55 -15.64 14.56
C HIS A 146 12.31 -14.32 14.36
N GLY A 147 11.63 -13.18 14.47
CA GLY A 147 12.25 -11.89 14.21
C GLY A 147 13.47 -11.61 15.08
N ALA A 148 13.50 -12.10 16.31
CA ALA A 148 14.63 -11.93 17.22
C ALA A 148 15.95 -12.50 16.68
N GLU A 149 15.92 -13.53 15.85
CA GLU A 149 17.09 -14.12 15.18
C GLU A 149 17.71 -13.15 14.16
N HIS A 150 16.96 -12.11 13.77
CA HIS A 150 17.34 -11.08 12.81
C HIS A 150 17.37 -9.68 13.44
N ASP A 151 17.49 -9.58 14.75
CA ASP A 151 17.45 -8.32 15.49
C ASP A 151 16.16 -7.50 15.24
N LEU A 152 15.02 -8.18 15.14
CA LEU A 152 13.70 -7.59 14.99
C LEU A 152 12.86 -7.79 16.26
N ASP A 153 12.21 -6.72 16.74
CA ASP A 153 11.25 -6.80 17.83
C ASP A 153 9.85 -7.13 17.28
N GLY A 154 9.52 -8.42 17.23
CA GLY A 154 8.21 -8.89 16.79
C GLY A 154 7.04 -8.50 17.70
N SER A 155 7.30 -7.97 18.90
CA SER A 155 6.29 -7.44 19.81
C SER A 155 5.96 -5.96 19.55
N THR A 156 6.77 -5.29 18.73
CA THR A 156 6.65 -3.87 18.41
C THR A 156 6.58 -3.69 16.90
N MET A 157 5.39 -3.96 16.35
CA MET A 157 5.12 -3.84 14.91
C MET A 157 4.08 -2.77 14.61
N ALA A 158 4.31 -2.03 13.53
CA ALA A 158 3.31 -1.25 12.82
C ALA A 158 3.16 -1.77 11.38
N ILE A 159 2.13 -1.35 10.67
CA ILE A 159 1.91 -1.75 9.29
C ILE A 159 1.68 -0.53 8.40
N ALA A 160 2.18 -0.60 7.17
CA ALA A 160 1.93 0.41 6.16
C ALA A 160 1.74 -0.25 4.79
N GLY A 161 1.05 0.44 3.90
CA GLY A 161 0.87 0.00 2.52
C GLY A 161 0.25 1.07 1.65
N ASP A 162 0.49 0.96 0.35
CA ASP A 162 -0.03 1.86 -0.67
C ASP A 162 -1.03 1.14 -1.57
N SER A 163 -2.12 1.81 -1.95
CA SER A 163 -3.13 1.32 -2.90
C SER A 163 -3.69 -0.05 -2.49
N VAL A 164 -3.52 -1.08 -3.31
CA VAL A 164 -3.88 -2.47 -2.94
C VAL A 164 -3.05 -2.98 -1.75
N GLY A 165 -1.85 -2.46 -1.55
CA GLY A 165 -1.06 -2.75 -0.35
C GLY A 165 -1.69 -2.15 0.91
N GLY A 166 -2.32 -0.99 0.81
CA GLY A 166 -3.17 -0.44 1.87
C GLY A 166 -4.38 -1.32 2.17
N ASN A 167 -5.00 -1.87 1.12
CA ASN A 167 -6.05 -2.91 1.24
C ASN A 167 -5.54 -4.13 2.02
N MET A 168 -4.38 -4.64 1.65
CA MET A 168 -3.76 -5.77 2.33
C MET A 168 -3.39 -5.46 3.79
N ALA A 169 -2.89 -4.26 4.07
CA ALA A 169 -2.62 -3.82 5.44
C ALA A 169 -3.88 -3.82 6.32
N ILE A 170 -5.01 -3.41 5.76
CA ILE A 170 -6.31 -3.50 6.43
C ILE A 170 -6.69 -4.98 6.67
N ALA A 171 -6.55 -5.82 5.63
CA ALA A 171 -6.85 -7.24 5.73
C ALA A 171 -6.03 -7.92 6.84
N LEU A 172 -4.74 -7.62 6.96
CA LEU A 172 -3.88 -8.19 7.99
C LEU A 172 -4.29 -7.77 9.40
N ASN A 173 -4.77 -6.54 9.58
CA ASN A 173 -5.33 -6.10 10.86
C ASN A 173 -6.61 -6.91 11.22
N LEU A 174 -7.51 -7.13 10.26
CA LEU A 174 -8.72 -7.95 10.46
C LEU A 174 -8.36 -9.40 10.78
N MET A 175 -7.41 -9.97 10.05
CA MET A 175 -6.93 -11.35 10.27
C MET A 175 -6.27 -11.48 11.65
N GLY A 176 -5.45 -10.52 12.05
CA GLY A 176 -4.82 -10.50 13.37
C GLY A 176 -5.83 -10.42 14.50
N ALA A 177 -6.86 -9.58 14.36
CA ALA A 177 -7.95 -9.50 15.33
C ALA A 177 -8.74 -10.81 15.47
N GLU A 178 -8.95 -11.52 14.36
CA GLU A 178 -9.65 -12.81 14.35
C GLU A 178 -8.79 -13.94 14.91
N ARG A 179 -7.51 -14.01 14.52
CA ARG A 179 -6.59 -15.12 14.85
C ARG A 179 -5.87 -14.94 16.18
N GLY A 180 -5.64 -13.71 16.61
CA GLY A 180 -5.09 -13.36 17.92
C GLY A 180 -3.59 -13.55 18.10
N ASP A 181 -2.85 -13.84 17.05
CA ASP A 181 -1.41 -14.13 17.09
C ASP A 181 -0.52 -13.04 16.48
N VAL A 182 -1.10 -12.08 15.77
CA VAL A 182 -0.43 -10.91 15.18
C VAL A 182 -1.21 -9.65 15.54
N SER A 183 -0.50 -8.62 15.97
CA SER A 183 -1.10 -7.30 16.22
C SER A 183 -0.16 -6.18 15.79
N PHE A 184 -0.75 -5.05 15.41
CA PHE A 184 -0.03 -3.85 15.00
C PHE A 184 -0.36 -2.68 15.93
N ARG A 185 0.65 -1.86 16.27
CA ARG A 185 0.51 -0.69 17.15
C ARG A 185 0.05 0.56 16.42
N GLY A 186 0.14 0.57 15.09
CA GLY A 186 -0.29 1.66 14.23
C GLY A 186 -0.36 1.22 12.79
N ALA A 187 -1.13 1.96 11.98
CA ALA A 187 -1.27 1.70 10.55
C ALA A 187 -1.15 3.00 9.74
N VAL A 188 -0.51 2.91 8.58
CA VAL A 188 -0.49 3.97 7.56
C VAL A 188 -1.03 3.40 6.26
N LEU A 189 -2.08 4.01 5.74
CA LEU A 189 -2.77 3.60 4.53
C LEU A 189 -2.64 4.72 3.50
N PHE A 190 -1.76 4.56 2.52
CA PHE A 190 -1.63 5.48 1.41
C PHE A 190 -2.66 5.13 0.34
N TYR A 191 -3.59 6.05 0.09
CA TYR A 191 -4.65 5.93 -0.92
C TYR A 191 -5.22 4.50 -1.07
N PRO A 192 -5.74 3.90 0.02
CA PRO A 192 -6.06 2.48 0.05
C PRO A 192 -7.27 2.11 -0.81
N VAL A 193 -7.22 0.91 -1.40
CA VAL A 193 -8.41 0.24 -1.95
C VAL A 193 -9.23 -0.33 -0.81
N THR A 194 -10.53 0.00 -0.73
CA THR A 194 -11.38 -0.44 0.38
C THR A 194 -12.67 -1.12 -0.05
N ASP A 195 -13.06 -1.02 -1.32
CA ASP A 195 -14.26 -1.65 -1.87
C ASP A 195 -14.11 -1.99 -3.36
N ALA A 196 -14.99 -2.87 -3.84
CA ALA A 196 -15.08 -3.31 -5.23
C ALA A 196 -16.37 -2.82 -5.93
N ALA A 197 -16.93 -1.68 -5.51
CA ALA A 197 -18.18 -1.15 -6.04
C ALA A 197 -18.00 -0.22 -7.26
N PHE A 198 -16.90 0.52 -7.36
CA PHE A 198 -16.55 1.44 -8.46
C PHE A 198 -17.58 2.57 -8.73
N ASP A 199 -18.37 2.95 -7.75
CA ASP A 199 -19.57 3.80 -7.90
C ASP A 199 -19.54 5.09 -7.07
N THR A 200 -18.40 5.42 -6.46
CA THR A 200 -18.25 6.66 -5.69
C THR A 200 -18.15 7.89 -6.60
N PRO A 201 -18.45 9.10 -6.09
CA PRO A 201 -18.25 10.33 -6.86
C PRO A 201 -16.85 10.47 -7.44
N SER A 202 -15.78 10.10 -6.72
CA SER A 202 -14.42 10.17 -7.25
C SER A 202 -14.17 9.18 -8.39
N TYR A 203 -14.81 8.01 -8.39
CA TYR A 203 -14.79 7.10 -9.53
C TYR A 203 -15.43 7.68 -10.78
N GLU A 204 -16.49 8.47 -10.64
CA GLU A 204 -17.11 9.18 -11.76
C GLU A 204 -16.26 10.36 -12.21
N GLU A 205 -15.77 11.16 -11.26
CA GLU A 205 -15.05 12.39 -11.55
C GLU A 205 -13.69 12.15 -12.20
N PHE A 206 -12.97 11.13 -11.74
CA PHE A 206 -11.60 10.80 -12.18
C PHE A 206 -11.52 9.49 -12.97
N ALA A 207 -12.64 9.04 -13.54
CA ALA A 207 -12.72 7.76 -14.27
C ALA A 207 -11.63 7.59 -15.34
N GLU A 208 -11.24 8.69 -15.99
CA GLU A 208 -10.23 8.73 -17.05
C GLU A 208 -9.40 10.02 -16.95
N GLY A 209 -8.16 9.97 -17.44
CA GLY A 209 -7.31 11.15 -17.60
C GLY A 209 -6.49 11.55 -16.38
N TYR A 210 -6.42 10.71 -15.35
CA TYR A 210 -5.66 10.94 -14.13
C TYR A 210 -4.80 9.73 -13.72
N PHE A 211 -4.22 9.05 -14.70
CA PHE A 211 -3.40 7.84 -14.56
C PHE A 211 -4.23 6.62 -14.14
N LEU A 212 -4.61 6.48 -12.87
CA LEU A 212 -5.44 5.36 -12.44
C LEU A 212 -6.88 5.58 -12.91
N ALA A 213 -7.33 4.71 -13.84
CA ALA A 213 -8.67 4.76 -14.41
C ALA A 213 -9.63 3.82 -13.68
N ARG A 214 -10.94 4.10 -13.75
CA ARG A 214 -11.99 3.19 -13.26
C ARG A 214 -11.90 1.83 -13.94
N ASP A 215 -11.71 1.78 -15.25
CA ASP A 215 -11.58 0.53 -15.98
C ASP A 215 -10.30 -0.23 -15.63
N GLY A 216 -9.23 0.49 -15.27
CA GLY A 216 -8.02 -0.09 -14.71
C GLY A 216 -8.30 -0.80 -13.39
N MET A 217 -9.03 -0.17 -12.47
CA MET A 217 -9.41 -0.79 -11.20
C MET A 217 -10.30 -2.02 -11.40
N ARG A 218 -11.26 -1.98 -12.32
CA ARG A 218 -12.08 -3.15 -12.67
C ARG A 218 -11.20 -4.31 -13.14
N TRP A 219 -10.25 -4.01 -14.03
CA TRP A 219 -9.31 -5.01 -14.53
C TRP A 219 -8.44 -5.60 -13.39
N PHE A 220 -7.90 -4.79 -12.47
CA PHE A 220 -7.15 -5.28 -11.32
C PHE A 220 -7.97 -6.24 -10.46
N TRP A 221 -9.20 -5.90 -10.16
CA TRP A 221 -10.10 -6.75 -9.40
C TRP A 221 -10.42 -8.07 -10.14
N ASP A 222 -10.54 -8.03 -11.46
CA ASP A 222 -10.75 -9.23 -12.30
C ASP A 222 -9.50 -10.14 -12.30
N GLN A 223 -8.32 -9.59 -12.15
CA GLN A 223 -7.08 -10.38 -12.00
C GLN A 223 -6.96 -10.98 -10.58
N TYR A 224 -7.38 -10.24 -9.57
CA TYR A 224 -7.22 -10.59 -8.16
C TYR A 224 -8.25 -11.61 -7.66
N THR A 225 -9.51 -11.45 -8.03
CA THR A 225 -10.64 -12.24 -7.52
C THR A 225 -11.28 -13.08 -8.62
N THR A 226 -11.88 -14.23 -8.24
CA THR A 226 -12.53 -15.14 -9.18
C THR A 226 -14.05 -15.07 -9.12
N SER A 227 -14.61 -14.44 -8.07
CA SER A 227 -16.05 -14.42 -7.83
C SER A 227 -16.50 -13.18 -7.07
N GLU A 228 -17.78 -12.87 -7.14
CA GLU A 228 -18.41 -11.84 -6.30
C GLU A 228 -18.39 -12.22 -4.81
N GLU A 229 -18.34 -13.52 -4.50
CA GLU A 229 -18.20 -14.00 -3.12
C GLU A 229 -16.84 -13.61 -2.54
N ASP A 230 -15.76 -13.76 -3.31
CA ASP A 230 -14.43 -13.30 -2.90
C ASP A 230 -14.42 -11.78 -2.66
N ARG A 231 -15.03 -11.01 -3.57
CA ARG A 231 -15.11 -9.53 -3.44
C ARG A 231 -15.92 -9.09 -2.23
N ALA A 232 -16.90 -9.89 -1.82
CA ALA A 232 -17.74 -9.61 -0.65
C ALA A 232 -17.02 -9.85 0.69
N GLN A 233 -15.92 -10.60 0.70
CA GLN A 233 -15.14 -10.83 1.93
C GLN A 233 -14.57 -9.53 2.47
N ILE A 234 -14.60 -9.33 3.78
CA ILE A 234 -14.07 -8.11 4.41
C ILE A 234 -12.55 -7.97 4.28
N THR A 235 -11.83 -9.05 4.03
CA THR A 235 -10.39 -9.05 3.73
C THR A 235 -10.07 -8.76 2.27
N ALA A 236 -11.09 -8.63 1.42
CA ALA A 236 -10.99 -8.10 0.05
C ALA A 236 -11.60 -6.69 -0.04
N SER A 237 -12.82 -6.50 0.48
CA SER A 237 -13.57 -5.24 0.49
C SER A 237 -13.83 -4.78 1.92
N PRO A 238 -12.83 -4.25 2.62
CA PRO A 238 -12.92 -3.96 4.06
C PRO A 238 -13.90 -2.85 4.42
N LEU A 239 -14.30 -2.00 3.47
CA LEU A 239 -15.37 -1.03 3.70
C LEU A 239 -16.71 -1.70 4.05
N ARG A 240 -16.87 -2.99 3.75
CA ARG A 240 -18.04 -3.80 4.07
C ARG A 240 -18.00 -4.39 5.48
N ALA A 241 -16.86 -4.30 6.18
CA ALA A 241 -16.77 -4.72 7.58
C ALA A 241 -17.69 -3.88 8.46
N THR A 242 -18.20 -4.48 9.57
CA THR A 242 -18.99 -3.75 10.56
C THR A 242 -18.08 -2.87 11.43
N GLU A 243 -18.65 -1.87 12.08
CA GLU A 243 -17.92 -1.03 13.05
C GLU A 243 -17.35 -1.88 14.20
N GLU A 244 -18.07 -2.91 14.63
CA GLU A 244 -17.61 -3.86 15.64
C GLU A 244 -16.34 -4.62 15.18
N GLN A 245 -16.31 -5.09 13.93
CA GLN A 245 -15.13 -5.75 13.35
C GLN A 245 -13.92 -4.83 13.22
N LEU A 246 -14.15 -3.53 13.07
CA LEU A 246 -13.10 -2.52 12.92
C LEU A 246 -12.65 -1.93 14.28
N ALA A 247 -13.37 -2.14 15.36
CA ALA A 247 -13.14 -1.47 16.64
C ALA A 247 -11.77 -1.77 17.27
N SER A 248 -11.13 -2.87 16.91
CA SER A 248 -9.80 -3.27 17.39
C SER A 248 -8.63 -2.72 16.58
N PHE A 249 -8.90 -1.91 15.55
CA PHE A 249 -7.83 -1.31 14.74
C PHE A 249 -6.93 -0.42 15.59
N PRO A 250 -5.61 -0.41 15.30
CA PRO A 250 -4.70 0.52 15.94
C PRO A 250 -4.93 1.96 15.44
N PRO A 251 -4.31 2.97 16.08
CA PRO A 251 -4.27 4.31 15.53
C PRO A 251 -3.84 4.30 14.07
N THR A 252 -4.65 4.90 13.20
CA THR A 252 -4.51 4.79 11.75
C THR A 252 -4.41 6.17 11.09
N LEU A 253 -3.42 6.32 10.21
CA LEU A 253 -3.32 7.43 9.27
C LEU A 253 -3.81 6.98 7.90
N VAL A 254 -4.78 7.71 7.33
CA VAL A 254 -5.26 7.52 5.96
C VAL A 254 -4.87 8.74 5.14
N VAL A 255 -4.11 8.51 4.07
CA VAL A 255 -3.68 9.54 3.13
C VAL A 255 -4.39 9.34 1.80
N THR A 256 -4.98 10.39 1.24
CA THR A 256 -5.61 10.36 -0.09
C THR A 256 -5.11 11.49 -0.97
N GLY A 257 -5.19 11.31 -2.29
CA GLY A 257 -4.93 12.35 -3.29
C GLY A 257 -6.22 12.94 -3.84
N GLU A 258 -6.20 14.22 -4.20
CA GLU A 258 -7.38 14.93 -4.71
C GLU A 258 -7.94 14.26 -5.97
N ALA A 259 -7.09 14.04 -6.98
CA ALA A 259 -7.48 13.52 -8.29
C ALA A 259 -7.23 12.00 -8.38
N ASP A 260 -7.95 11.25 -7.57
CA ASP A 260 -7.81 9.80 -7.45
C ASP A 260 -9.20 9.13 -7.38
N VAL A 261 -9.43 8.12 -8.21
CA VAL A 261 -10.68 7.33 -8.18
C VAL A 261 -10.92 6.69 -6.80
N LEU A 262 -9.86 6.36 -6.06
CA LEU A 262 -9.91 5.72 -4.73
C LEU A 262 -10.13 6.71 -3.57
N ARG A 263 -10.13 8.02 -3.84
CA ARG A 263 -10.24 9.07 -2.82
C ARG A 263 -11.41 8.84 -1.87
N ASP A 264 -12.60 8.69 -2.43
CA ASP A 264 -13.83 8.68 -1.64
C ASP A 264 -14.00 7.39 -0.84
N GLU A 265 -13.62 6.24 -1.38
CA GLU A 265 -13.67 4.98 -0.62
C GLU A 265 -12.61 4.93 0.50
N GLY A 266 -11.44 5.52 0.29
CA GLY A 266 -10.41 5.66 1.33
C GLY A 266 -10.88 6.56 2.48
N GLU A 267 -11.48 7.70 2.17
CA GLU A 267 -12.05 8.62 3.16
C GLU A 267 -13.28 8.03 3.87
N ALA A 268 -14.11 7.28 3.15
CA ALA A 268 -15.24 6.56 3.74
C ALA A 268 -14.78 5.51 4.75
N PHE A 269 -13.70 4.79 4.45
CA PHE A 269 -13.09 3.84 5.38
C PHE A 269 -12.56 4.54 6.64
N ALA A 270 -11.84 5.65 6.48
CA ALA A 270 -11.39 6.46 7.62
C ALA A 270 -12.55 6.94 8.50
N ALA A 271 -13.66 7.38 7.88
CA ALA A 271 -14.86 7.77 8.61
C ALA A 271 -15.48 6.59 9.38
N LYS A 272 -15.49 5.40 8.77
CA LYS A 272 -16.01 4.18 9.41
C LYS A 272 -15.15 3.75 10.60
N LEU A 273 -13.82 3.81 10.48
CA LEU A 273 -12.91 3.59 11.61
C LEU A 273 -13.21 4.54 12.78
N ARG A 274 -13.41 5.85 12.51
CA ARG A 274 -13.78 6.81 13.57
C ARG A 274 -15.10 6.46 14.25
N ARG A 275 -16.11 6.05 13.49
CA ARG A 275 -17.39 5.59 14.07
C ARG A 275 -17.22 4.34 14.94
N ALA A 276 -16.27 3.49 14.57
CA ALA A 276 -15.88 2.31 15.37
C ALA A 276 -15.08 2.66 16.64
N GLY A 277 -14.77 3.93 16.88
CA GLY A 277 -14.01 4.38 18.05
C GLY A 277 -12.48 4.35 17.88
N VAL A 278 -11.99 4.13 16.69
CA VAL A 278 -10.55 4.09 16.39
C VAL A 278 -9.98 5.51 16.29
N GLU A 279 -8.78 5.73 16.81
CA GLU A 279 -8.01 6.97 16.61
C GLU A 279 -7.58 7.07 15.15
N VAL A 280 -8.13 8.01 14.38
CA VAL A 280 -7.88 8.16 12.95
C VAL A 280 -7.50 9.58 12.60
N THR A 281 -6.38 9.73 11.89
CA THR A 281 -6.05 10.94 11.13
C THR A 281 -6.26 10.64 9.65
N ALA A 282 -7.07 11.44 8.96
CA ALA A 282 -7.28 11.36 7.52
C ALA A 282 -6.90 12.67 6.85
N VAL A 283 -6.06 12.61 5.82
CA VAL A 283 -5.55 13.78 5.11
C VAL A 283 -5.71 13.58 3.61
N ARG A 284 -6.37 14.54 2.96
CA ARG A 284 -6.40 14.65 1.51
C ARG A 284 -5.37 15.70 1.07
N TYR A 285 -4.46 15.30 0.18
CA TYR A 285 -3.50 16.21 -0.44
C TYR A 285 -4.07 16.77 -1.75
N GLY A 286 -4.09 18.12 -1.89
CA GLY A 286 -4.56 18.80 -3.10
C GLY A 286 -3.51 18.76 -4.22
N GLY A 287 -3.98 18.89 -5.46
CA GLY A 287 -3.12 19.00 -6.64
C GLY A 287 -2.31 17.76 -6.99
N ILE A 288 -2.70 16.59 -6.52
CA ILE A 288 -1.93 15.35 -6.72
C ILE A 288 -2.85 14.19 -7.18
N ILE A 289 -2.23 13.16 -7.74
CA ILE A 289 -2.90 11.97 -8.30
C ILE A 289 -2.56 10.71 -7.50
N HIS A 290 -3.17 9.59 -7.87
CA HIS A 290 -2.84 8.27 -7.31
C HIS A 290 -1.35 7.94 -7.42
N ASP A 291 -0.81 7.15 -6.51
CA ASP A 291 0.58 6.68 -6.43
C ASP A 291 1.64 7.78 -6.20
N PHE A 292 1.24 8.99 -5.82
CA PHE A 292 2.16 10.12 -5.66
C PHE A 292 3.27 9.90 -4.63
N VAL A 293 3.05 9.04 -3.65
CA VAL A 293 4.05 8.71 -2.63
C VAL A 293 5.05 7.68 -3.16
N MET A 294 4.60 6.75 -4.00
CA MET A 294 5.41 5.64 -4.53
C MET A 294 6.19 6.02 -5.78
N VAL A 295 5.57 6.75 -6.72
CA VAL A 295 6.19 7.07 -8.01
C VAL A 295 7.36 8.02 -7.84
N ASN A 296 8.55 7.59 -8.28
CA ASN A 296 9.80 8.33 -8.08
C ASN A 296 9.78 9.73 -8.71
N SER A 297 9.15 9.91 -9.86
CA SER A 297 9.07 11.23 -10.51
C SER A 297 8.22 12.26 -9.74
N MET A 298 7.41 11.83 -8.79
CA MET A 298 6.59 12.71 -7.93
C MET A 298 7.13 12.86 -6.50
N HIS A 299 8.22 12.17 -6.13
CA HIS A 299 8.71 12.13 -4.75
C HIS A 299 9.12 13.50 -4.20
N ASP A 300 9.55 14.43 -5.05
CA ASP A 300 9.97 15.77 -4.67
C ASP A 300 8.82 16.79 -4.56
N THR A 301 7.60 16.39 -4.91
CA THR A 301 6.42 17.27 -4.73
C THR A 301 6.22 17.58 -3.24
N PRO A 302 5.71 18.79 -2.91
CA PRO A 302 5.37 19.12 -1.53
C PRO A 302 4.43 18.10 -0.88
N GLN A 303 3.48 17.56 -1.66
CA GLN A 303 2.50 16.58 -1.23
C GLN A 303 3.16 15.26 -0.84
N ALA A 304 4.04 14.71 -1.70
CA ALA A 304 4.73 13.46 -1.42
C ALA A 304 5.64 13.59 -0.19
N LYS A 305 6.41 14.68 -0.11
CA LYS A 305 7.27 14.96 1.05
C LYS A 305 6.48 15.07 2.34
N ALA A 306 5.37 15.81 2.32
CA ALA A 306 4.52 15.98 3.49
C ALA A 306 3.85 14.65 3.90
N ALA A 307 3.36 13.87 2.94
CA ALA A 307 2.74 12.58 3.21
C ALA A 307 3.73 11.58 3.83
N VAL A 308 4.96 11.49 3.30
CA VAL A 308 6.00 10.63 3.86
C VAL A 308 6.42 11.09 5.26
N ALA A 309 6.62 12.39 5.47
CA ALA A 309 6.96 12.94 6.78
C ALA A 309 5.86 12.66 7.82
N GLN A 310 4.60 12.80 7.44
CA GLN A 310 3.46 12.49 8.31
C GLN A 310 3.37 10.99 8.62
N ALA A 311 3.61 10.13 7.63
CA ALA A 311 3.66 8.68 7.82
C ALA A 311 4.78 8.28 8.79
N VAL A 312 5.97 8.82 8.59
CA VAL A 312 7.11 8.59 9.50
C VAL A 312 6.79 9.02 10.92
N ALA A 313 6.20 10.21 11.11
CA ALA A 313 5.82 10.69 12.43
C ALA A 313 4.77 9.78 13.09
N HIS A 314 3.76 9.35 12.33
CA HIS A 314 2.71 8.46 12.83
C HIS A 314 3.25 7.08 13.23
N LEU A 315 4.06 6.46 12.36
CA LEU A 315 4.69 5.17 12.63
C LEU A 315 5.63 5.23 13.82
N SER A 316 6.48 6.27 13.89
CA SER A 316 7.42 6.46 15.01
C SER A 316 6.68 6.59 16.33
N ALA A 317 5.60 7.38 16.39
CA ALA A 317 4.77 7.51 17.58
C ALA A 317 4.11 6.19 17.99
N ALA A 318 3.64 5.40 17.02
CA ALA A 318 3.03 4.10 17.28
C ALA A 318 4.03 3.08 17.82
N LEU A 319 5.26 3.06 17.30
CA LEU A 319 6.32 2.14 17.70
C LEU A 319 6.94 2.47 19.06
N GLN A 320 6.71 3.67 19.59
CA GLN A 320 7.17 4.10 20.92
C GLN A 320 6.15 3.84 22.04
N ARG A 321 4.93 3.48 21.70
CA ARG A 321 3.85 3.13 22.65
C ARG A 321 4.05 1.68 23.15
#